data_5a3fb66e2ba4d14eae7a2c79f88b17c3
#
_entry.id   5a3fb66e2ba4d14eae7a2c79f88b17c3
#
_cell.length_a   1.000
_cell.length_b   1.000
_cell.length_c   1.000
_cell.angle_alpha   90.00
_cell.angle_beta   90.00
_cell.angle_gamma   90.00
#
_symmetry.space_group_name_H-M   'P 1'
#
loop_
_entity.id
_entity.type
_entity.pdbx_description
1 polymer ?
#
loop_
_entity_poly.entity_id
_entity_poly.type
_entity_poly.pdbx_seq_one_letter_code
_entity_poly.pdbx_strand_id
1 'polypeptide(L)'
;MKHHTLDQLRRYAVSRSLFSPTTLPRALERLGFVQADPIRAPARAQDLMLRHRVKDYRAGDLERRYPRLAIEEDFFINYGFVPRATHELMHPRTPRTMWPRAKWAQAHAVLAFVRERGTVHPRAVDAHFDHGKTRNWFGGPSNASTQLLDGMHYRGLLRVAGREGGVRTYAARPAWDGSPSSGILMAPSPNAAPAQGTGRVDTVEPDAAMDRLVDVIIGLYAPLPERSLAELVSHLRAAAPQWTQRRPAALARAKARLPSAEISGTRWYWPAGENPASRRHAAPEEVRLLAPFDPVVWDRRRFEMFWGWAYRFEAYTPAPKRVRGYYALPLLWRDQVIGWGNLSARDGRLLVDLGYQSGEPPRERAFRAALDDELERMRAFLGAGLIWAVSNNGACDGTRVVVT
;
A
#
# COMPACT_ATOMS: atom_id res chain seq x y z
N MET A 1 -6.48 28.33 23.20
CA MET A 1 -6.40 27.14 22.33
C MET A 1 -6.14 27.60 20.91
N LYS A 2 -5.15 27.05 20.20
CA LYS A 2 -4.96 27.35 18.76
C LYS A 2 -6.10 26.71 17.98
N HIS A 3 -6.94 27.51 17.35
CA HIS A 3 -8.00 27.01 16.48
C HIS A 3 -7.38 26.44 15.21
N HIS A 4 -7.52 25.14 15.00
CA HIS A 4 -7.18 24.49 13.73
C HIS A 4 -8.35 24.61 12.77
N THR A 5 -8.06 24.75 11.45
CA THR A 5 -9.08 24.77 10.40
C THR A 5 -8.94 23.53 9.50
N LEU A 6 -10.01 23.18 8.79
CA LEU A 6 -10.00 22.08 7.83
C LEU A 6 -8.97 22.32 6.72
N ASP A 7 -8.81 23.55 6.27
CA ASP A 7 -7.80 23.95 5.28
C ASP A 7 -6.36 23.75 5.78
N GLN A 8 -6.10 24.00 7.06
CA GLN A 8 -4.79 23.68 7.64
C GLN A 8 -4.54 22.17 7.66
N LEU A 9 -5.55 21.39 8.05
CA LEU A 9 -5.43 19.91 8.01
C LEU A 9 -5.21 19.38 6.60
N ARG A 10 -5.90 19.93 5.59
CA ARG A 10 -5.73 19.55 4.19
C ARG A 10 -4.32 19.85 3.71
N ARG A 11 -3.82 21.09 3.90
CA ARG A 11 -2.44 21.46 3.54
C ARG A 11 -1.41 20.59 4.26
N TYR A 12 -1.62 20.35 5.55
CA TYR A 12 -0.77 19.45 6.33
C TYR A 12 -0.77 18.04 5.74
N ALA A 13 -1.94 17.44 5.43
CA ALA A 13 -2.05 16.11 4.84
C ALA A 13 -1.25 16.01 3.52
N VAL A 14 -1.43 16.99 2.64
CA VAL A 14 -0.78 17.03 1.33
C VAL A 14 0.73 17.18 1.49
N SER A 15 1.21 18.22 2.18
CA SER A 15 2.65 18.50 2.31
C SER A 15 3.40 17.41 3.07
N ARG A 16 2.75 16.82 4.09
CA ARG A 16 3.32 15.75 4.90
C ARG A 16 3.50 14.47 4.10
N SER A 17 2.48 14.10 3.35
CA SER A 17 2.46 12.87 2.57
C SER A 17 3.30 13.00 1.29
N LEU A 18 3.21 14.11 0.57
CA LEU A 18 3.98 14.41 -0.64
C LEU A 18 5.27 15.16 -0.32
N PHE A 19 6.06 14.60 0.57
CA PHE A 19 7.34 15.17 0.98
C PHE A 19 8.33 15.25 -0.19
N SER A 20 9.35 16.11 -0.05
CA SER A 20 10.40 16.29 -1.05
C SER A 20 11.05 14.96 -1.43
N PRO A 21 11.23 14.68 -2.73
CA PRO A 21 11.78 13.42 -3.20
C PRO A 21 13.15 13.08 -2.60
N THR A 22 13.30 11.83 -2.18
CA THR A 22 14.50 11.29 -1.53
C THR A 22 14.93 9.96 -2.18
N THR A 23 15.80 9.18 -1.53
CA THR A 23 16.17 7.83 -2.02
C THR A 23 15.02 6.84 -1.78
N LEU A 24 14.95 5.77 -2.59
CA LEU A 24 13.92 4.74 -2.44
C LEU A 24 13.87 4.11 -1.04
N PRO A 25 15.00 3.71 -0.40
CA PRO A 25 14.97 3.20 0.97
C PRO A 25 14.37 4.19 1.98
N ARG A 26 14.80 5.46 1.94
CA ARG A 26 14.28 6.50 2.84
C ARG A 26 12.80 6.80 2.61
N ALA A 27 12.33 6.77 1.35
CA ALA A 27 10.93 6.96 1.05
C ALA A 27 10.06 5.82 1.60
N LEU A 28 10.52 4.56 1.45
CA LEU A 28 9.84 3.38 1.99
C LEU A 28 9.80 3.39 3.53
N GLU A 29 10.90 3.74 4.17
CA GLU A 29 10.98 3.88 5.63
C GLU A 29 10.04 4.98 6.14
N ARG A 30 10.04 6.17 5.49
CA ARG A 30 9.18 7.28 5.87
C ARG A 30 7.69 7.00 5.67
N LEU A 31 7.32 6.26 4.62
CA LEU A 31 5.94 5.83 4.39
C LEU A 31 5.50 4.73 5.36
N GLY A 32 6.41 3.83 5.76
CA GLY A 32 6.11 2.68 6.62
C GLY A 32 5.28 1.59 5.96
N PHE A 33 4.56 1.90 4.88
CA PHE A 33 3.80 0.96 4.05
C PHE A 33 3.52 1.55 2.67
N VAL A 34 3.62 0.72 1.63
CA VAL A 34 3.28 1.06 0.25
C VAL A 34 2.35 -0.03 -0.30
N GLN A 35 1.08 0.30 -0.54
CA GLN A 35 0.11 -0.65 -1.04
C GLN A 35 0.47 -1.12 -2.45
N ALA A 36 0.43 -2.42 -2.68
CA ALA A 36 0.59 -3.05 -3.98
C ALA A 36 -0.77 -3.26 -4.66
N ASP A 37 -0.81 -3.01 -5.98
CA ASP A 37 -1.95 -3.36 -6.82
C ASP A 37 -1.44 -3.89 -8.17
N PRO A 38 -2.02 -4.99 -8.70
CA PRO A 38 -1.57 -5.60 -9.95
C PRO A 38 -1.95 -4.80 -11.19
N ILE A 39 -2.94 -3.90 -11.11
CA ILE A 39 -3.43 -3.11 -12.24
C ILE A 39 -2.35 -2.13 -12.71
N ARG A 40 -2.14 -2.10 -14.03
CA ARG A 40 -1.20 -1.18 -14.70
C ARG A 40 -1.98 -0.17 -15.54
N ALA A 41 -2.26 1.01 -14.97
CA ALA A 41 -2.97 2.06 -15.66
C ALA A 41 -2.52 3.47 -15.18
N PRO A 42 -1.40 4.02 -15.70
CA PRO A 42 -0.46 3.48 -16.71
C PRO A 42 0.63 2.59 -16.12
N ALA A 43 0.84 2.61 -14.80
CA ALA A 43 1.78 1.80 -14.03
C ALA A 43 1.09 1.22 -12.79
N ARG A 44 1.78 0.37 -12.03
CA ARG A 44 1.23 -0.19 -10.78
C ARG A 44 1.10 0.89 -9.70
N ALA A 45 0.15 0.72 -8.78
CA ALA A 45 -0.12 1.68 -7.71
C ALA A 45 1.12 2.06 -6.89
N GLN A 46 1.94 1.07 -6.52
CA GLN A 46 3.19 1.30 -5.78
C GLN A 46 4.17 2.20 -6.54
N ASP A 47 4.29 2.02 -7.85
CA ASP A 47 5.16 2.84 -8.68
C ASP A 47 4.62 4.27 -8.81
N LEU A 48 3.30 4.41 -9.05
CA LEU A 48 2.61 5.70 -9.11
C LEU A 48 2.70 6.48 -7.79
N MET A 49 2.70 5.78 -6.65
CA MET A 49 2.89 6.40 -5.34
C MET A 49 4.34 6.84 -5.12
N LEU A 50 5.31 5.99 -5.47
CA LEU A 50 6.74 6.22 -5.21
C LEU A 50 7.34 7.29 -6.13
N ARG A 51 6.87 7.46 -7.37
CA ARG A 51 7.38 8.45 -8.31
C ARG A 51 7.31 9.90 -7.78
N HIS A 52 6.38 10.19 -6.88
CA HIS A 52 6.27 11.51 -6.25
C HIS A 52 7.22 11.72 -5.08
N ARG A 53 7.87 10.65 -4.58
CA ARG A 53 8.64 10.64 -3.31
C ARG A 53 10.08 10.18 -3.47
N VAL A 54 10.43 9.67 -4.65
CA VAL A 54 11.76 9.15 -4.94
C VAL A 54 12.34 9.89 -6.13
N LYS A 55 13.59 10.35 -6.00
CA LYS A 55 14.32 11.04 -7.08
C LYS A 55 14.52 10.09 -8.25
N ASP A 56 14.30 10.59 -9.46
CA ASP A 56 14.55 9.89 -10.73
C ASP A 56 13.91 8.48 -10.82
N TYR A 57 12.77 8.30 -10.13
CA TYR A 57 12.08 7.03 -10.03
C TYR A 57 11.44 6.63 -11.37
N ARG A 58 11.69 5.40 -11.80
CA ARG A 58 11.09 4.81 -13.00
C ARG A 58 10.16 3.65 -12.65
N ALA A 59 9.14 3.42 -13.47
CA ALA A 59 8.22 2.32 -13.30
C ALA A 59 8.97 0.98 -13.22
N GLY A 60 8.68 0.21 -12.17
CA GLY A 60 9.33 -1.08 -11.89
C GLY A 60 10.63 -0.99 -11.06
N ASP A 61 11.10 0.21 -10.67
CA ASP A 61 12.31 0.35 -9.84
C ASP A 61 12.20 -0.39 -8.51
N LEU A 62 11.03 -0.35 -7.87
CA LEU A 62 10.79 -1.07 -6.63
C LEU A 62 11.04 -2.59 -6.82
N GLU A 63 10.47 -3.19 -7.86
CA GLU A 63 10.61 -4.63 -8.11
C GLU A 63 12.04 -5.01 -8.48
N ARG A 64 12.71 -4.21 -9.32
CA ARG A 64 14.12 -4.46 -9.70
C ARG A 64 15.06 -4.41 -8.50
N ARG A 65 14.80 -3.49 -7.56
CA ARG A 65 15.66 -3.26 -6.38
C ARG A 65 15.21 -4.03 -5.14
N TYR A 66 14.03 -4.66 -5.19
CA TYR A 66 13.42 -5.36 -4.05
C TYR A 66 14.37 -6.29 -3.30
N PRO A 67 15.16 -7.17 -3.96
CA PRO A 67 16.05 -8.11 -3.25
C PRO A 67 17.11 -7.44 -2.37
N ARG A 68 17.43 -6.15 -2.65
CA ARG A 68 18.46 -5.37 -1.94
C ARG A 68 17.87 -4.40 -0.92
N LEU A 69 16.54 -4.34 -0.80
CA LEU A 69 15.85 -3.42 0.10
C LEU A 69 15.52 -4.12 1.42
N ALA A 70 15.53 -3.34 2.52
CA ALA A 70 15.14 -3.82 3.84
C ALA A 70 13.60 -3.79 4.02
N ILE A 71 12.88 -4.40 3.08
CA ILE A 71 11.41 -4.48 3.06
C ILE A 71 10.96 -5.93 2.87
N GLU A 72 9.69 -6.18 3.19
CA GLU A 72 8.99 -7.42 2.90
C GLU A 72 7.66 -7.11 2.20
N GLU A 73 7.24 -7.99 1.28
CA GLU A 73 5.94 -7.90 0.61
C GLU A 73 4.95 -8.75 1.41
N ASP A 74 3.96 -8.11 2.06
CA ASP A 74 3.02 -8.80 2.95
C ASP A 74 1.74 -8.00 3.21
N PHE A 75 0.80 -8.57 3.98
CA PHE A 75 -0.41 -7.91 4.45
C PHE A 75 -0.13 -7.02 5.66
N PHE A 76 -0.51 -5.74 5.54
CA PHE A 76 -0.56 -4.79 6.65
C PHE A 76 -1.99 -4.22 6.76
N ILE A 77 -2.28 -3.05 6.21
CA ILE A 77 -3.66 -2.54 6.04
C ILE A 77 -4.32 -3.23 4.85
N ASN A 78 -3.54 -3.46 3.82
CA ASN A 78 -3.83 -4.25 2.63
C ASN A 78 -2.56 -5.00 2.23
N TYR A 79 -2.54 -5.66 1.08
CA TYR A 79 -1.33 -6.26 0.55
C TYR A 79 -0.38 -5.18 0.01
N GLY A 80 0.92 -5.27 0.35
CA GLY A 80 1.89 -4.26 -0.08
C GLY A 80 3.29 -4.51 0.47
N PHE A 81 4.09 -3.45 0.51
CA PHE A 81 5.47 -3.47 0.93
C PHE A 81 5.61 -2.77 2.29
N VAL A 82 6.22 -3.44 3.24
CA VAL A 82 6.50 -2.92 4.59
C VAL A 82 8.00 -2.98 4.90
N PRO A 83 8.57 -2.01 5.64
CA PRO A 83 9.90 -2.14 6.21
C PRO A 83 10.01 -3.40 7.09
N ARG A 84 11.18 -4.07 7.09
CA ARG A 84 11.38 -5.30 7.89
C ARG A 84 11.07 -5.09 9.37
N ALA A 85 11.46 -3.96 9.94
CA ALA A 85 11.17 -3.64 11.33
C ALA A 85 9.64 -3.60 11.63
N THR A 86 8.82 -3.14 10.70
CA THR A 86 7.35 -3.19 10.81
C THR A 86 6.84 -4.62 10.61
N HIS A 87 7.42 -5.35 9.65
CA HIS A 87 7.05 -6.73 9.35
C HIS A 87 7.31 -7.67 10.55
N GLU A 88 8.43 -7.50 11.24
CA GLU A 88 8.79 -8.26 12.45
C GLU A 88 7.76 -8.10 13.58
N LEU A 89 7.14 -6.93 13.70
CA LEU A 89 6.05 -6.71 14.68
C LEU A 89 4.79 -7.56 14.39
N MET A 90 4.61 -8.02 13.17
CA MET A 90 3.42 -8.78 12.75
C MET A 90 3.60 -10.29 12.86
N HIS A 91 4.83 -10.76 13.01
CA HIS A 91 5.18 -12.17 12.99
C HIS A 91 5.76 -12.68 14.32
N PRO A 92 5.56 -14.00 14.62
CA PRO A 92 4.82 -14.98 13.83
C PRO A 92 3.31 -14.75 13.88
N ARG A 93 2.63 -15.04 12.77
CA ARG A 93 1.16 -14.98 12.70
C ARG A 93 0.53 -16.30 13.12
N THR A 94 -0.50 -16.20 13.94
CA THR A 94 -1.43 -17.32 14.22
C THR A 94 -2.71 -17.08 13.41
N PRO A 95 -2.85 -17.67 12.20
CA PRO A 95 -4.02 -17.47 11.37
C PRO A 95 -5.28 -18.04 12.02
N ARG A 96 -6.43 -17.46 11.69
CA ARG A 96 -7.73 -17.93 12.22
C ARG A 96 -8.06 -19.34 11.72
N THR A 97 -7.64 -19.68 10.49
CA THR A 97 -7.88 -20.99 9.91
C THR A 97 -6.72 -21.92 10.21
N MET A 98 -6.99 -22.93 11.03
CA MET A 98 -6.02 -23.99 11.32
C MET A 98 -5.87 -24.91 10.09
N TRP A 99 -4.66 -25.28 9.80
CA TRP A 99 -4.40 -26.30 8.78
C TRP A 99 -4.51 -27.70 9.40
N PRO A 100 -5.14 -28.66 8.69
CA PRO A 100 -5.11 -30.05 9.10
C PRO A 100 -3.68 -30.61 9.00
N ARG A 101 -3.40 -31.71 9.72
CA ARG A 101 -2.09 -32.36 9.78
C ARG A 101 -1.50 -32.65 8.40
N ALA A 102 -2.32 -33.14 7.48
CA ALA A 102 -1.90 -33.44 6.11
C ALA A 102 -1.39 -32.18 5.36
N LYS A 103 -2.04 -31.01 5.53
CA LYS A 103 -1.61 -29.77 4.91
C LYS A 103 -0.32 -29.23 5.53
N TRP A 104 -0.10 -29.43 6.83
CA TRP A 104 1.18 -29.13 7.48
C TRP A 104 2.30 -30.04 6.95
N ALA A 105 2.06 -31.33 6.73
CA ALA A 105 3.05 -32.22 6.14
C ALA A 105 3.45 -31.77 4.73
N GLN A 106 2.49 -31.36 3.89
CA GLN A 106 2.78 -30.76 2.57
C GLN A 106 3.61 -29.48 2.71
N ALA A 107 3.25 -28.57 3.63
CA ALA A 107 3.99 -27.34 3.85
C ALA A 107 5.44 -27.60 4.30
N HIS A 108 5.68 -28.57 5.17
CA HIS A 108 7.04 -28.94 5.61
C HIS A 108 7.86 -29.53 4.44
N ALA A 109 7.27 -30.38 3.60
CA ALA A 109 7.94 -30.91 2.42
C ALA A 109 8.32 -29.79 1.44
N VAL A 110 7.38 -28.87 1.17
CA VAL A 110 7.66 -27.67 0.34
C VAL A 110 8.72 -26.77 0.97
N LEU A 111 8.70 -26.58 2.29
CA LEU A 111 9.71 -25.77 2.98
C LEU A 111 11.11 -26.37 2.88
N ALA A 112 11.25 -27.70 3.02
CA ALA A 112 12.51 -28.41 2.82
C ALA A 112 13.04 -28.21 1.38
N PHE A 113 12.18 -28.38 0.39
CA PHE A 113 12.48 -28.13 -1.02
C PHE A 113 12.93 -26.68 -1.29
N VAL A 114 12.25 -25.69 -0.69
CA VAL A 114 12.63 -24.28 -0.82
C VAL A 114 13.98 -24.01 -0.16
N ARG A 115 14.27 -24.61 1.01
CA ARG A 115 15.55 -24.47 1.71
C ARG A 115 16.71 -25.02 0.89
N GLU A 116 16.53 -26.18 0.28
CA GLU A 116 17.54 -26.80 -0.57
C GLU A 116 17.86 -25.95 -1.81
N ARG A 117 16.84 -25.35 -2.43
CA ARG A 117 16.99 -24.57 -3.68
C ARG A 117 17.21 -23.07 -3.48
N GLY A 118 17.08 -22.58 -2.26
CA GLY A 118 17.20 -21.15 -1.90
C GLY A 118 16.00 -20.33 -2.33
N THR A 119 15.77 -20.13 -3.63
CA THR A 119 14.62 -19.39 -4.17
C THR A 119 13.89 -20.24 -5.19
N VAL A 120 12.56 -20.28 -5.09
CA VAL A 120 11.72 -21.09 -5.98
C VAL A 120 10.62 -20.28 -6.64
N HIS A 121 10.36 -20.57 -7.91
CA HIS A 121 9.17 -20.14 -8.62
C HIS A 121 8.01 -21.16 -8.38
N PRO A 122 6.73 -20.73 -8.26
CA PRO A 122 5.60 -21.65 -8.04
C PRO A 122 5.53 -22.81 -9.03
N ARG A 123 5.92 -22.61 -10.29
CA ARG A 123 5.98 -23.67 -11.30
C ARG A 123 6.94 -24.81 -10.93
N ALA A 124 8.05 -24.51 -10.27
CA ALA A 124 8.99 -25.54 -9.82
C ALA A 124 8.40 -26.40 -8.70
N VAL A 125 7.61 -25.77 -7.82
CA VAL A 125 6.86 -26.50 -6.77
C VAL A 125 5.75 -27.35 -7.37
N ASP A 126 5.00 -26.82 -8.34
CA ASP A 126 3.96 -27.59 -9.07
C ASP A 126 4.55 -28.81 -9.78
N ALA A 127 5.70 -28.63 -10.45
CA ALA A 127 6.35 -29.74 -11.20
C ALA A 127 6.91 -30.84 -10.27
N HIS A 128 7.31 -30.45 -9.03
CA HIS A 128 7.92 -31.42 -8.10
C HIS A 128 6.88 -32.20 -7.26
N PHE A 129 5.79 -31.50 -6.82
CA PHE A 129 4.86 -32.06 -5.85
C PHE A 129 3.51 -32.50 -6.43
N ASP A 130 3.15 -32.04 -7.63
CA ASP A 130 1.87 -32.33 -8.31
C ASP A 130 0.64 -32.29 -7.37
N HIS A 131 0.48 -31.21 -6.65
CA HIS A 131 -0.63 -31.02 -5.73
C HIS A 131 -2.01 -30.88 -6.38
N GLY A 132 -2.06 -30.83 -7.72
CA GLY A 132 -3.28 -30.73 -8.52
C GLY A 132 -3.86 -29.34 -8.60
N LYS A 133 -5.13 -29.25 -9.05
CA LYS A 133 -5.87 -28.00 -9.28
C LYS A 133 -6.82 -27.72 -8.11
N THR A 134 -7.07 -26.43 -7.88
CA THR A 134 -8.02 -25.93 -6.88
C THR A 134 -8.70 -24.67 -7.41
N ARG A 135 -9.62 -24.09 -6.65
CA ARG A 135 -10.24 -22.79 -6.98
C ARG A 135 -9.55 -21.68 -6.22
N ASN A 136 -9.28 -20.56 -6.89
CA ASN A 136 -8.79 -19.34 -6.24
C ASN A 136 -9.91 -18.63 -5.47
N TRP A 137 -9.56 -17.56 -4.74
CA TRP A 137 -10.51 -16.76 -3.96
C TRP A 137 -11.67 -16.20 -4.79
N PHE A 138 -11.47 -15.95 -6.08
CA PHE A 138 -12.48 -15.45 -7.02
C PHE A 138 -13.25 -16.55 -7.74
N GLY A 139 -13.07 -17.82 -7.34
CA GLY A 139 -13.75 -18.99 -7.93
C GLY A 139 -13.12 -19.52 -9.22
N GLY A 140 -12.09 -18.88 -9.74
CA GLY A 140 -11.36 -19.34 -10.93
C GLY A 140 -10.38 -20.50 -10.65
N PRO A 141 -9.88 -21.20 -11.69
CA PRO A 141 -8.92 -22.28 -11.53
C PRO A 141 -7.58 -21.74 -11.01
N SER A 142 -6.94 -22.50 -10.10
CA SER A 142 -5.63 -22.20 -9.52
C SER A 142 -4.90 -23.50 -9.22
N ASN A 143 -3.56 -23.43 -9.12
CA ASN A 143 -2.77 -24.55 -8.66
C ASN A 143 -2.81 -24.63 -7.12
N ALA A 144 -2.95 -25.84 -6.59
CA ALA A 144 -2.97 -26.05 -5.14
C ALA A 144 -1.64 -25.64 -4.49
N SER A 145 -0.50 -25.81 -5.18
CA SER A 145 0.82 -25.35 -4.73
C SER A 145 0.88 -23.83 -4.58
N THR A 146 0.24 -23.05 -5.48
CA THR A 146 0.18 -21.59 -5.35
C THR A 146 -0.54 -21.17 -4.07
N GLN A 147 -1.69 -21.78 -3.76
CA GLN A 147 -2.42 -21.50 -2.52
C GLN A 147 -1.64 -21.98 -1.27
N LEU A 148 -0.92 -23.07 -1.37
CA LEU A 148 -0.06 -23.53 -0.27
C LEU A 148 1.07 -22.53 -0.01
N LEU A 149 1.78 -22.07 -1.06
CA LEU A 149 2.84 -21.07 -0.96
C LEU A 149 2.32 -19.75 -0.38
N ASP A 150 1.17 -19.25 -0.85
CA ASP A 150 0.52 -18.05 -0.28
C ASP A 150 0.18 -18.23 1.20
N GLY A 151 -0.33 -19.40 1.56
CA GLY A 151 -0.65 -19.71 2.95
C GLY A 151 0.59 -19.91 3.83
N MET A 152 1.70 -20.44 3.29
CA MET A 152 3.00 -20.52 3.97
C MET A 152 3.62 -19.14 4.16
N HIS A 153 3.57 -18.30 3.14
CA HIS A 153 4.01 -16.90 3.20
C HIS A 153 3.24 -16.14 4.27
N TYR A 154 1.90 -16.20 4.27
CA TYR A 154 1.07 -15.53 5.27
C TYR A 154 1.42 -15.96 6.71
N ARG A 155 1.80 -17.22 6.92
CA ARG A 155 2.21 -17.76 8.22
C ARG A 155 3.65 -17.43 8.62
N GLY A 156 4.43 -16.86 7.69
CA GLY A 156 5.82 -16.50 7.92
C GLY A 156 6.82 -17.65 7.76
N LEU A 157 6.42 -18.77 7.13
CA LEU A 157 7.33 -19.86 6.75
C LEU A 157 8.21 -19.46 5.57
N LEU A 158 7.62 -18.71 4.64
CA LEU A 158 8.27 -18.20 3.44
C LEU A 158 8.24 -16.67 3.42
N ARG A 159 9.13 -16.10 2.61
CA ARG A 159 9.11 -14.70 2.21
C ARG A 159 9.07 -14.60 0.69
N VAL A 160 8.57 -13.48 0.17
CA VAL A 160 8.76 -13.16 -1.24
C VAL A 160 10.23 -12.77 -1.44
N ALA A 161 10.93 -13.47 -2.33
CA ALA A 161 12.32 -13.20 -2.66
C ALA A 161 12.46 -12.20 -3.81
N GLY A 162 11.50 -12.21 -4.73
CA GLY A 162 11.45 -11.37 -5.90
C GLY A 162 10.31 -11.74 -6.83
N ARG A 163 10.42 -11.35 -8.11
CA ARG A 163 9.45 -11.68 -9.14
C ARG A 163 10.15 -12.07 -10.45
N GLU A 164 9.62 -13.12 -11.09
CA GLU A 164 9.99 -13.53 -12.43
C GLU A 164 8.77 -13.44 -13.34
N GLY A 165 8.84 -12.65 -14.41
CA GLY A 165 7.70 -12.41 -15.29
C GLY A 165 6.46 -11.83 -14.57
N GLY A 166 6.66 -11.12 -13.46
CA GLY A 166 5.58 -10.59 -12.63
C GLY A 166 5.01 -11.55 -11.59
N VAL A 167 5.41 -12.85 -11.62
CA VAL A 167 5.03 -13.87 -10.65
C VAL A 167 6.00 -13.84 -9.45
N ARG A 168 5.48 -13.92 -8.21
CA ARG A 168 6.30 -13.97 -7.00
C ARG A 168 7.16 -15.23 -6.94
N THR A 169 8.42 -15.07 -6.58
CA THR A 169 9.31 -16.16 -6.17
C THR A 169 9.46 -16.16 -4.67
N TYR A 170 9.65 -17.34 -4.08
CA TYR A 170 9.64 -17.53 -2.64
C TYR A 170 10.97 -18.08 -2.14
N ALA A 171 11.39 -17.63 -0.96
CA ALA A 171 12.50 -18.19 -0.19
C ALA A 171 12.04 -18.51 1.24
N ALA A 172 12.73 -19.43 1.91
CA ALA A 172 12.51 -19.70 3.32
C ALA A 172 12.91 -18.48 4.16
N ARG A 173 12.18 -18.21 5.24
CA ARG A 173 12.59 -17.16 6.20
C ARG A 173 13.77 -17.68 7.03
N PRO A 174 14.86 -16.88 7.16
CA PRO A 174 16.06 -17.31 7.89
C PRO A 174 15.85 -17.59 9.38
N ALA A 175 14.93 -16.86 10.02
CA ALA A 175 14.67 -16.96 11.47
C ALA A 175 13.80 -18.14 11.87
N TRP A 176 13.35 -18.98 10.91
CA TRP A 176 12.53 -20.13 11.22
C TRP A 176 13.33 -21.42 11.01
N ASP A 177 13.89 -21.93 12.09
CA ASP A 177 14.68 -23.18 12.12
C ASP A 177 13.84 -24.47 12.28
N GLY A 178 12.50 -24.31 12.37
CA GLY A 178 11.58 -25.43 12.58
C GLY A 178 11.51 -25.90 14.01
N SER A 179 12.22 -25.25 14.95
CA SER A 179 12.15 -25.60 16.37
C SER A 179 10.88 -25.03 17.03
N PRO A 180 10.30 -25.72 18.02
CA PRO A 180 9.16 -25.21 18.79
C PRO A 180 9.45 -23.90 19.55
N SER A 181 10.72 -23.57 19.75
CA SER A 181 11.17 -22.35 20.44
C SER A 181 11.06 -21.08 19.58
N SER A 182 10.87 -21.18 18.27
CA SER A 182 10.73 -20.03 17.37
C SER A 182 9.31 -19.44 17.30
N GLY A 183 8.43 -19.76 18.26
CA GLY A 183 7.13 -19.08 18.47
C GLY A 183 6.04 -19.33 17.44
N ILE A 184 6.25 -20.18 16.44
CA ILE A 184 5.19 -20.65 15.55
C ILE A 184 4.57 -21.86 16.21
N LEU A 185 3.35 -21.71 16.73
CA LEU A 185 2.55 -22.80 17.29
C LEU A 185 2.37 -23.91 16.25
N MET A 186 3.23 -24.91 16.33
CA MET A 186 2.94 -26.25 15.79
C MET A 186 1.73 -26.79 16.56
N ALA A 187 0.83 -27.51 15.89
CA ALA A 187 -0.16 -28.29 16.62
C ALA A 187 0.59 -29.13 17.66
N PRO A 188 0.21 -29.11 18.95
CA PRO A 188 0.95 -29.81 19.95
C PRO A 188 1.05 -31.28 19.60
N SER A 189 2.26 -31.82 19.55
CA SER A 189 2.48 -33.26 19.50
C SER A 189 1.91 -33.86 20.82
N PRO A 190 1.03 -34.87 20.78
CA PRO A 190 0.40 -35.40 21.96
C PRO A 190 1.38 -36.04 22.97
N ASN A 191 2.68 -36.08 22.65
CA ASN A 191 3.71 -36.74 23.49
C ASN A 191 4.94 -35.86 23.80
N ALA A 192 4.85 -34.53 23.75
CA ALA A 192 5.99 -33.67 24.10
C ALA A 192 5.91 -33.29 25.60
N ALA A 193 6.86 -33.78 26.37
CA ALA A 193 7.12 -33.33 27.75
C ALA A 193 7.52 -31.83 27.75
N PRO A 194 7.23 -31.06 28.82
CA PRO A 194 7.55 -29.62 28.87
C PRO A 194 9.07 -29.44 28.89
N ALA A 195 9.63 -28.89 27.79
CA ALA A 195 11.04 -28.50 27.72
C ALA A 195 11.25 -27.20 28.53
N GLN A 196 11.95 -27.29 29.62
CA GLN A 196 12.58 -26.17 30.32
C GLN A 196 13.86 -25.79 29.53
N GLY A 197 13.87 -24.64 28.89
CA GLY A 197 15.04 -24.19 28.14
C GLY A 197 15.02 -22.66 27.92
N THR A 198 15.85 -21.98 28.67
CA THR A 198 16.14 -20.56 28.70
C THR A 198 16.80 -20.08 27.39
N GLY A 199 16.05 -19.34 26.60
CA GLY A 199 16.53 -18.59 25.45
C GLY A 199 15.48 -17.58 25.08
N ARG A 200 15.39 -16.48 25.84
CA ARG A 200 14.48 -15.37 25.60
C ARG A 200 14.97 -14.61 24.39
N VAL A 201 14.46 -14.90 23.19
CA VAL A 201 14.38 -13.91 22.14
C VAL A 201 13.51 -12.80 22.73
N ASP A 202 13.99 -11.56 22.77
CA ASP A 202 13.23 -10.39 23.23
C ASP A 202 12.02 -10.21 22.29
N THR A 203 10.96 -10.96 22.58
CA THR A 203 9.67 -10.80 21.88
C THR A 203 9.10 -9.48 22.33
N VAL A 204 8.97 -8.53 21.41
CA VAL A 204 8.30 -7.25 21.68
C VAL A 204 6.95 -7.56 22.33
N GLU A 205 6.70 -6.94 23.48
CA GLU A 205 5.45 -7.12 24.23
C GLU A 205 4.26 -6.82 23.29
N PRO A 206 3.21 -7.68 23.25
CA PRO A 206 2.12 -7.57 22.27
C PRO A 206 1.41 -6.22 22.21
N ASP A 207 1.21 -5.55 23.35
CA ASP A 207 0.56 -4.23 23.37
C ASP A 207 1.49 -3.14 22.81
N ALA A 208 2.79 -3.21 23.10
CA ALA A 208 3.79 -2.32 22.51
C ALA A 208 3.92 -2.55 21.00
N ALA A 209 3.87 -3.80 20.53
CA ALA A 209 3.86 -4.11 19.11
C ALA A 209 2.62 -3.54 18.40
N MET A 210 1.43 -3.72 19.01
CA MET A 210 0.19 -3.14 18.48
C MET A 210 0.24 -1.61 18.43
N ASP A 211 0.76 -0.95 19.46
CA ASP A 211 0.90 0.50 19.49
C ASP A 211 1.84 0.99 18.41
N ARG A 212 2.97 0.30 18.16
CA ARG A 212 3.89 0.61 17.04
C ARG A 212 3.23 0.42 15.66
N LEU A 213 2.40 -0.62 15.48
CA LEU A 213 1.63 -0.80 14.22
C LEU A 213 0.60 0.33 14.02
N VAL A 214 -0.04 0.81 15.09
CA VAL A 214 -0.92 1.98 15.04
C VAL A 214 -0.13 3.26 14.72
N ASP A 215 1.10 3.40 15.21
CA ASP A 215 1.97 4.53 14.89
C ASP A 215 2.34 4.56 13.39
N VAL A 216 2.57 3.42 12.78
CA VAL A 216 2.76 3.33 11.31
C VAL A 216 1.51 3.82 10.57
N ILE A 217 0.31 3.45 11.02
CA ILE A 217 -0.96 3.93 10.42
C ILE A 217 -1.07 5.45 10.53
N ILE A 218 -0.88 6.01 11.71
CA ILE A 218 -0.92 7.46 11.93
C ILE A 218 0.19 8.13 11.13
N GLY A 219 1.39 7.57 11.15
CA GLY A 219 2.54 8.03 10.39
C GLY A 219 2.29 8.09 8.88
N LEU A 220 1.50 7.20 8.34
CA LEU A 220 1.21 7.15 6.90
C LEU A 220 0.04 8.06 6.49
N TYR A 221 -1.04 8.08 7.27
CA TYR A 221 -2.32 8.66 6.84
C TYR A 221 -2.74 9.95 7.54
N ALA A 222 -1.97 10.45 8.53
CA ALA A 222 -2.35 11.66 9.26
C ALA A 222 -2.56 12.89 8.34
N PRO A 223 -3.46 13.80 8.73
CA PRO A 223 -4.35 13.75 9.88
C PRO A 223 -5.54 12.83 9.64
N LEU A 224 -6.02 12.14 10.65
CA LEU A 224 -7.13 11.20 10.53
C LEU A 224 -8.34 11.63 11.36
N PRO A 225 -9.56 11.69 10.78
CA PRO A 225 -10.77 11.77 11.56
C PRO A 225 -10.94 10.50 12.40
N GLU A 226 -11.56 10.62 13.56
CA GLU A 226 -11.68 9.55 14.56
C GLU A 226 -12.21 8.24 13.97
N ARG A 227 -13.24 8.33 13.12
CA ARG A 227 -13.84 7.15 12.48
C ARG A 227 -12.87 6.45 11.51
N SER A 228 -12.08 7.22 10.77
CA SER A 228 -11.05 6.66 9.86
C SER A 228 -9.89 6.03 10.63
N LEU A 229 -9.48 6.60 11.75
CA LEU A 229 -8.49 5.98 12.62
C LEU A 229 -8.98 4.63 13.14
N ALA A 230 -10.21 4.53 13.62
CA ALA A 230 -10.81 3.29 14.10
C ALA A 230 -10.92 2.23 12.97
N GLU A 231 -11.31 2.65 11.77
CA GLU A 231 -11.39 1.78 10.59
C GLU A 231 -10.03 1.22 10.21
N LEU A 232 -9.00 2.08 10.10
CA LEU A 232 -7.64 1.67 9.78
C LEU A 232 -7.05 0.71 10.83
N VAL A 233 -7.24 0.98 12.12
CA VAL A 233 -6.83 0.05 13.19
C VAL A 233 -7.57 -1.28 13.07
N SER A 234 -8.82 -1.29 12.60
CA SER A 234 -9.57 -2.54 12.37
C SER A 234 -8.92 -3.43 11.32
N HIS A 235 -8.24 -2.86 10.32
CA HIS A 235 -7.52 -3.61 9.28
C HIS A 235 -6.31 -4.40 9.81
N LEU A 236 -5.75 -4.03 10.96
CA LEU A 236 -4.66 -4.79 11.59
C LEU A 236 -5.05 -6.25 11.94
N ARG A 237 -6.33 -6.61 11.84
CA ARG A 237 -6.79 -8.01 11.93
C ARG A 237 -6.15 -8.93 10.87
N ALA A 238 -5.73 -8.39 9.72
CA ALA A 238 -5.03 -9.15 8.68
C ALA A 238 -3.52 -9.18 8.92
N ALA A 239 -2.95 -8.09 9.44
CA ALA A 239 -1.54 -7.96 9.76
C ALA A 239 -1.13 -8.85 10.95
N ALA A 240 -1.88 -8.77 12.05
CA ALA A 240 -1.60 -9.47 13.30
C ALA A 240 -2.87 -10.14 13.86
N PRO A 241 -3.34 -11.24 13.21
CA PRO A 241 -4.57 -11.93 13.60
C PRO A 241 -4.54 -12.47 15.02
N GLN A 242 -3.35 -12.85 15.54
CA GLN A 242 -3.12 -13.29 16.93
C GLN A 242 -3.49 -12.21 17.96
N TRP A 243 -3.48 -10.92 17.61
CA TRP A 243 -3.76 -9.80 18.49
C TRP A 243 -5.07 -9.09 18.20
N THR A 244 -5.97 -9.73 17.46
CA THR A 244 -7.27 -9.14 17.07
C THR A 244 -8.04 -8.55 18.25
N GLN A 245 -8.01 -9.20 19.43
CA GLN A 245 -8.69 -8.75 20.65
C GLN A 245 -8.03 -7.53 21.31
N ARG A 246 -6.76 -7.24 20.99
CA ARG A 246 -6.01 -6.09 21.56
C ARG A 246 -6.28 -4.77 20.81
N ARG A 247 -6.90 -4.82 19.62
CA ARG A 247 -7.13 -3.63 18.79
C ARG A 247 -7.96 -2.53 19.47
N PRO A 248 -9.06 -2.81 20.18
CA PRO A 248 -9.81 -1.76 20.88
C PRO A 248 -8.98 -1.03 21.93
N ALA A 249 -8.18 -1.77 22.71
CA ALA A 249 -7.29 -1.19 23.72
C ALA A 249 -6.17 -0.36 23.08
N ALA A 250 -5.55 -0.83 21.99
CA ALA A 250 -4.55 -0.08 21.24
C ALA A 250 -5.14 1.23 20.64
N LEU A 251 -6.36 1.17 20.10
CA LEU A 251 -7.07 2.37 19.63
C LEU A 251 -7.32 3.36 20.77
N ALA A 252 -7.74 2.88 21.95
CA ALA A 252 -7.98 3.73 23.13
C ALA A 252 -6.67 4.40 23.58
N ARG A 253 -5.56 3.64 23.69
CA ARG A 253 -4.23 4.19 24.01
C ARG A 253 -3.77 5.21 22.99
N ALA A 254 -3.97 4.94 21.68
CA ALA A 254 -3.62 5.88 20.63
C ALA A 254 -4.41 7.20 20.76
N LYS A 255 -5.72 7.14 20.97
CA LYS A 255 -6.56 8.33 21.18
C LYS A 255 -6.15 9.15 22.41
N ALA A 256 -5.70 8.48 23.49
CA ALA A 256 -5.25 9.14 24.71
C ALA A 256 -3.91 9.88 24.54
N ARG A 257 -2.98 9.34 23.72
CA ARG A 257 -1.62 9.88 23.59
C ARG A 257 -1.40 10.80 22.38
N LEU A 258 -2.26 10.69 21.35
CA LEU A 258 -2.10 11.49 20.13
C LEU A 258 -2.66 12.90 20.31
N PRO A 259 -1.95 13.94 19.80
CA PRO A 259 -2.53 15.26 19.66
C PRO A 259 -3.81 15.21 18.83
N SER A 260 -4.82 15.98 19.25
CA SER A 260 -6.10 16.04 18.57
C SER A 260 -6.75 17.42 18.65
N ALA A 261 -7.65 17.71 17.71
CA ALA A 261 -8.54 18.86 17.77
C ALA A 261 -9.92 18.52 17.20
N GLU A 262 -10.93 19.20 17.67
CA GLU A 262 -12.27 19.13 17.11
C GLU A 262 -12.43 20.22 16.05
N ILE A 263 -12.79 19.81 14.83
CA ILE A 263 -12.97 20.72 13.68
C ILE A 263 -14.24 20.31 12.96
N SER A 264 -15.19 21.23 12.83
CA SER A 264 -16.50 20.98 12.20
C SER A 264 -17.21 19.73 12.77
N GLY A 265 -17.24 19.60 14.11
CA GLY A 265 -17.90 18.48 14.80
C GLY A 265 -17.18 17.13 14.68
N THR A 266 -15.98 17.09 14.12
CA THR A 266 -15.18 15.88 13.98
C THR A 266 -13.85 16.02 14.74
N ARG A 267 -13.49 14.98 15.50
CA ARG A 267 -12.19 14.88 16.16
C ARG A 267 -11.16 14.31 15.21
N TRP A 268 -10.03 15.04 15.09
CA TRP A 268 -8.91 14.70 14.22
C TRP A 268 -7.66 14.39 15.05
N TYR A 269 -6.87 13.42 14.60
CA TYR A 269 -5.65 12.96 15.24
C TYR A 269 -4.45 13.05 14.29
N TRP A 270 -3.26 13.36 14.83
CA TRP A 270 -1.99 13.40 14.09
C TRP A 270 -0.82 12.98 14.98
N PRO A 271 0.40 12.71 14.43
CA PRO A 271 1.55 12.31 15.21
C PRO A 271 1.96 13.36 16.25
N ALA A 272 2.46 12.89 17.41
CA ALA A 272 3.06 13.74 18.42
C ALA A 272 4.27 14.50 17.83
N GLY A 273 4.46 15.77 18.27
CA GLY A 273 5.52 16.64 17.77
C GLY A 273 5.25 17.33 16.42
N GLU A 274 4.16 16.98 15.72
CA GLU A 274 3.76 17.66 14.49
C GLU A 274 2.70 18.76 14.77
N ASN A 275 2.73 19.84 13.96
CA ASN A 275 1.77 20.95 14.07
C ASN A 275 1.09 21.22 12.72
N PRO A 276 -0.18 20.82 12.53
CA PRO A 276 -0.93 21.05 11.30
C PRO A 276 -1.09 22.54 10.91
N ALA A 277 -1.03 23.47 11.87
CA ALA A 277 -1.13 24.90 11.61
C ALA A 277 0.21 25.54 11.23
N SER A 278 1.28 24.77 11.07
CA SER A 278 2.58 25.30 10.70
C SER A 278 2.57 25.91 9.30
N ARG A 279 3.19 27.08 9.13
CA ARG A 279 3.39 27.74 7.82
C ARG A 279 4.25 26.91 6.85
N ARG A 280 4.98 25.88 7.34
CA ARG A 280 5.76 24.94 6.52
C ARG A 280 4.89 24.09 5.58
N HIS A 281 3.57 24.02 5.84
CA HIS A 281 2.61 23.29 5.03
C HIS A 281 2.01 24.16 3.92
N ALA A 282 2.79 25.07 3.34
CA ALA A 282 2.39 25.81 2.16
C ALA A 282 2.24 24.83 0.96
N ALA A 283 1.16 24.99 0.22
CA ALA A 283 0.94 24.18 -0.98
C ALA A 283 1.86 24.67 -2.11
N PRO A 284 2.67 23.78 -2.72
CA PRO A 284 3.47 24.16 -3.88
C PRO A 284 2.57 24.39 -5.10
N GLU A 285 3.02 25.23 -6.03
CA GLU A 285 2.36 25.42 -7.34
C GLU A 285 2.68 24.25 -8.29
N GLU A 286 2.20 23.06 -7.93
CA GLU A 286 2.44 21.84 -8.66
C GLU A 286 1.14 21.08 -8.94
N VAL A 287 1.06 20.46 -10.11
CA VAL A 287 0.07 19.44 -10.41
C VAL A 287 0.65 18.06 -10.13
N ARG A 288 -0.17 17.17 -9.55
CA ARG A 288 0.18 15.76 -9.34
C ARG A 288 -1.00 14.85 -9.67
N LEU A 289 -0.75 13.81 -10.45
CA LEU A 289 -1.70 12.72 -10.70
C LEU A 289 -1.41 11.60 -9.71
N LEU A 290 -2.26 11.47 -8.70
CA LEU A 290 -2.07 10.58 -7.56
C LEU A 290 -2.58 9.16 -7.85
N ALA A 291 -1.90 8.15 -7.32
CA ALA A 291 -2.45 6.80 -7.34
C ALA A 291 -3.77 6.73 -6.53
N PRO A 292 -4.75 5.88 -6.92
CA PRO A 292 -5.97 5.67 -6.12
C PRO A 292 -5.71 5.23 -4.68
N PHE A 293 -4.56 4.64 -4.43
CA PHE A 293 -4.12 4.15 -3.10
C PHE A 293 -3.06 5.04 -2.44
N ASP A 294 -2.79 6.23 -3.01
CA ASP A 294 -1.90 7.21 -2.38
C ASP A 294 -2.45 7.61 -0.99
N PRO A 295 -1.61 7.71 0.05
CA PRO A 295 -2.05 8.09 1.39
C PRO A 295 -2.86 9.39 1.45
N VAL A 296 -2.61 10.33 0.53
CA VAL A 296 -3.39 11.59 0.43
C VAL A 296 -4.85 11.33 0.16
N VAL A 297 -5.16 10.35 -0.70
CA VAL A 297 -6.51 10.11 -1.22
C VAL A 297 -7.11 8.76 -0.78
N TRP A 298 -6.35 7.90 -0.11
CA TRP A 298 -6.75 6.55 0.26
C TRP A 298 -8.01 6.51 1.11
N ASP A 299 -8.09 7.35 2.13
CA ASP A 299 -9.26 7.48 3.01
C ASP A 299 -10.35 8.32 2.30
N ARG A 300 -11.38 7.66 1.77
CA ARG A 300 -12.45 8.27 0.98
C ARG A 300 -13.32 9.22 1.79
N ARG A 301 -13.51 8.96 3.09
CA ARG A 301 -14.23 9.86 3.99
C ARG A 301 -13.46 11.15 4.21
N ARG A 302 -12.16 11.05 4.54
CA ARG A 302 -11.29 12.22 4.67
C ARG A 302 -11.17 12.98 3.35
N PHE A 303 -11.12 12.26 2.22
CA PHE A 303 -11.13 12.86 0.87
C PHE A 303 -12.35 13.76 0.68
N GLU A 304 -13.56 13.24 0.95
CA GLU A 304 -14.79 13.99 0.81
C GLU A 304 -14.86 15.18 1.77
N MET A 305 -14.38 15.03 3.00
CA MET A 305 -14.29 16.13 3.97
C MET A 305 -13.34 17.24 3.50
N PHE A 306 -12.22 16.91 2.83
CA PHE A 306 -11.24 17.89 2.39
C PHE A 306 -11.64 18.62 1.10
N TRP A 307 -12.29 17.92 0.17
CA TRP A 307 -12.52 18.43 -1.18
C TRP A 307 -13.99 18.53 -1.58
N GLY A 308 -14.92 18.15 -0.71
CA GLY A 308 -16.36 18.36 -0.91
C GLY A 308 -17.01 17.45 -1.96
N TRP A 309 -16.30 16.42 -2.45
CA TRP A 309 -16.86 15.49 -3.43
C TRP A 309 -16.34 14.06 -3.22
N ALA A 310 -17.16 13.07 -3.61
CA ALA A 310 -16.84 11.67 -3.42
C ALA A 310 -15.97 11.13 -4.59
N TYR A 311 -14.77 10.63 -4.27
CA TYR A 311 -13.94 9.88 -5.20
C TYR A 311 -14.09 8.39 -4.96
N ARG A 312 -14.23 7.61 -6.04
CA ARG A 312 -14.32 6.15 -5.99
C ARG A 312 -13.32 5.52 -6.98
N PHE A 313 -12.76 4.41 -6.58
CA PHE A 313 -11.96 3.54 -7.44
C PHE A 313 -12.89 2.61 -8.20
N GLU A 314 -12.91 2.66 -9.53
CA GLU A 314 -13.95 2.05 -10.38
C GLU A 314 -13.45 0.87 -11.23
N ALA A 315 -12.23 0.33 -10.96
CA ALA A 315 -11.70 -0.78 -11.74
C ALA A 315 -12.59 -2.03 -11.73
N TYR A 316 -13.30 -2.26 -10.63
CA TYR A 316 -14.25 -3.38 -10.49
C TYR A 316 -15.69 -3.02 -10.82
N THR A 317 -15.95 -1.76 -11.22
CA THR A 317 -17.26 -1.31 -11.67
C THR A 317 -17.43 -1.67 -13.14
N PRO A 318 -18.58 -2.25 -13.57
CA PRO A 318 -18.86 -2.51 -14.98
C PRO A 318 -18.71 -1.24 -15.83
N ALA A 319 -18.12 -1.35 -17.02
CA ALA A 319 -17.76 -0.21 -17.86
C ALA A 319 -18.90 0.83 -18.06
N PRO A 320 -20.16 0.45 -18.33
CA PRO A 320 -21.27 1.40 -18.49
C PRO A 320 -21.64 2.18 -17.22
N LYS A 321 -21.22 1.71 -16.04
CA LYS A 321 -21.51 2.33 -14.73
C LYS A 321 -20.36 3.15 -14.18
N ARG A 322 -19.23 3.24 -14.90
CA ARG A 322 -18.07 4.05 -14.49
C ARG A 322 -18.35 5.53 -14.75
N VAL A 323 -18.14 6.34 -13.74
CA VAL A 323 -18.32 7.80 -13.81
C VAL A 323 -17.02 8.50 -14.21
N ARG A 324 -15.88 8.02 -13.70
CA ARG A 324 -14.58 8.68 -13.87
C ARG A 324 -13.59 7.87 -14.70
N GLY A 325 -13.87 6.59 -14.95
CA GLY A 325 -13.01 5.70 -15.73
C GLY A 325 -12.47 4.51 -14.93
N TYR A 326 -11.75 3.64 -15.64
CA TYR A 326 -11.26 2.37 -15.10
C TYR A 326 -10.29 2.56 -13.93
N TYR A 327 -9.32 3.48 -14.08
CA TYR A 327 -8.27 3.72 -13.10
C TYR A 327 -7.97 5.22 -12.99
N ALA A 328 -9.01 5.97 -12.66
CA ALA A 328 -8.92 7.42 -12.58
C ALA A 328 -7.94 7.87 -11.48
N LEU A 329 -6.91 8.62 -11.85
CA LEU A 329 -5.91 9.18 -10.95
C LEU A 329 -6.39 10.55 -10.47
N PRO A 330 -6.63 10.78 -9.15
CA PRO A 330 -6.98 12.10 -8.65
C PRO A 330 -5.98 13.17 -9.08
N LEU A 331 -6.47 14.27 -9.64
CA LEU A 331 -5.71 15.41 -10.12
C LEU A 331 -5.62 16.46 -9.01
N LEU A 332 -4.47 16.49 -8.34
CA LEU A 332 -4.15 17.47 -7.30
C LEU A 332 -3.50 18.70 -7.94
N TRP A 333 -4.05 19.88 -7.69
CA TRP A 333 -3.47 21.19 -7.97
C TRP A 333 -3.28 21.96 -6.67
N ARG A 334 -2.04 22.31 -6.33
CA ARG A 334 -1.69 22.86 -5.00
C ARG A 334 -2.13 21.90 -3.89
N ASP A 335 -3.13 22.28 -3.09
CA ASP A 335 -3.73 21.43 -2.04
C ASP A 335 -5.17 21.00 -2.37
N GLN A 336 -5.64 21.22 -3.62
CA GLN A 336 -6.98 20.91 -4.07
C GLN A 336 -7.00 19.74 -5.04
N VAL A 337 -7.77 18.69 -4.76
CA VAL A 337 -8.08 17.69 -5.79
C VAL A 337 -9.23 18.20 -6.64
N ILE A 338 -8.89 18.72 -7.81
CA ILE A 338 -9.80 19.43 -8.70
C ILE A 338 -10.46 18.56 -9.77
N GLY A 339 -10.02 17.29 -9.90
CA GLY A 339 -10.49 16.40 -10.94
C GLY A 339 -9.75 15.07 -10.95
N TRP A 340 -9.66 14.46 -12.11
CA TRP A 340 -9.00 13.17 -12.30
C TRP A 340 -8.40 13.04 -13.70
N GLY A 341 -7.48 12.08 -13.88
CA GLY A 341 -6.92 11.71 -15.18
C GLY A 341 -6.94 10.20 -15.40
N ASN A 342 -7.34 9.76 -16.60
CA ASN A 342 -7.13 8.40 -17.07
C ASN A 342 -5.95 8.39 -18.03
N LEU A 343 -4.95 7.55 -17.74
CA LEU A 343 -3.75 7.49 -18.53
C LEU A 343 -3.51 6.08 -19.07
N SER A 344 -3.06 5.99 -20.31
CA SER A 344 -2.61 4.74 -20.91
C SER A 344 -1.43 4.96 -21.84
N ALA A 345 -0.48 4.02 -21.85
CA ALA A 345 0.64 4.03 -22.79
C ALA A 345 0.36 3.01 -23.89
N ARG A 346 0.26 3.46 -25.13
CA ARG A 346 0.03 2.62 -26.33
C ARG A 346 0.81 3.17 -27.51
N ASP A 347 1.42 2.31 -28.30
CA ASP A 347 2.09 2.63 -29.56
C ASP A 347 3.08 3.80 -29.45
N GLY A 348 3.89 3.81 -28.39
CA GLY A 348 4.85 4.87 -28.13
C GLY A 348 4.22 6.22 -27.72
N ARG A 349 2.93 6.22 -27.34
CA ARG A 349 2.20 7.44 -26.94
C ARG A 349 1.62 7.28 -25.54
N LEU A 350 1.68 8.35 -24.76
CA LEU A 350 0.94 8.51 -23.51
C LEU A 350 -0.38 9.22 -23.84
N LEU A 351 -1.48 8.47 -23.76
CA LEU A 351 -2.82 9.02 -23.92
C LEU A 351 -3.32 9.51 -22.56
N VAL A 352 -3.80 10.73 -22.50
CA VAL A 352 -4.25 11.40 -21.28
C VAL A 352 -5.66 11.93 -21.51
N ASP A 353 -6.59 11.48 -20.67
CA ASP A 353 -7.98 11.94 -20.64
C ASP A 353 -8.25 12.55 -19.26
N LEU A 354 -8.54 13.86 -19.20
CA LEU A 354 -8.72 14.62 -17.98
C LEU A 354 -10.19 14.99 -17.77
N GLY A 355 -10.67 14.81 -16.53
CA GLY A 355 -11.96 15.31 -16.09
C GLY A 355 -11.80 16.27 -14.90
N TYR A 356 -12.65 17.28 -14.83
CA TYR A 356 -12.63 18.30 -13.79
C TYR A 356 -13.95 18.32 -13.01
N GLN A 357 -13.85 18.47 -11.69
CA GLN A 357 -15.04 18.53 -10.84
C GLN A 357 -15.94 19.72 -11.16
N SER A 358 -15.36 20.84 -11.58
CA SER A 358 -16.08 22.05 -12.02
C SER A 358 -16.62 21.96 -13.46
N GLY A 359 -16.32 20.89 -14.20
CA GLY A 359 -16.61 20.74 -15.63
C GLY A 359 -15.52 21.33 -16.54
N GLU A 360 -14.75 22.30 -16.10
CA GLU A 360 -13.71 22.98 -16.89
C GLU A 360 -12.36 23.02 -16.15
N PRO A 361 -11.23 23.04 -16.89
CA PRO A 361 -9.91 23.24 -16.31
C PRO A 361 -9.75 24.65 -15.72
N PRO A 362 -8.88 24.84 -14.71
CA PRO A 362 -8.49 26.17 -14.25
C PRO A 362 -7.90 27.01 -15.42
N ARG A 363 -8.29 28.27 -15.49
CA ARG A 363 -7.83 29.20 -16.56
C ARG A 363 -6.45 29.79 -16.28
N GLU A 364 -5.90 29.55 -15.07
CA GLU A 364 -4.60 30.07 -14.63
C GLU A 364 -3.46 29.54 -15.53
N ARG A 365 -2.59 30.45 -16.00
CA ARG A 365 -1.38 30.06 -16.76
C ARG A 365 -0.47 29.15 -15.93
N ALA A 366 -0.37 29.39 -14.62
CA ALA A 366 0.41 28.57 -13.70
C ALA A 366 -0.08 27.12 -13.66
N PHE A 367 -1.42 26.89 -13.69
CA PHE A 367 -1.98 25.54 -13.76
C PHE A 367 -1.56 24.80 -15.03
N ARG A 368 -1.64 25.45 -16.20
CA ARG A 368 -1.27 24.83 -17.47
C ARG A 368 0.19 24.42 -17.48
N ALA A 369 1.08 25.31 -17.09
CA ALA A 369 2.51 25.02 -17.01
C ALA A 369 2.80 23.85 -16.03
N ALA A 370 2.18 23.85 -14.85
CA ALA A 370 2.35 22.78 -13.87
C ALA A 370 1.76 21.44 -14.33
N LEU A 371 0.69 21.46 -15.14
CA LEU A 371 0.12 20.24 -15.75
C LEU A 371 1.07 19.68 -16.81
N ASP A 372 1.63 20.52 -17.67
CA ASP A 372 2.62 20.12 -18.69
C ASP A 372 3.86 19.49 -18.01
N ASP A 373 4.35 20.10 -16.93
CA ASP A 373 5.44 19.55 -16.11
C ASP A 373 5.08 18.18 -15.51
N GLU A 374 3.85 17.98 -15.04
CA GLU A 374 3.41 16.71 -14.49
C GLU A 374 3.32 15.62 -15.57
N LEU A 375 2.85 15.96 -16.76
CA LEU A 375 2.78 15.02 -17.88
C LEU A 375 4.17 14.65 -18.37
N GLU A 376 5.11 15.59 -18.37
CA GLU A 376 6.51 15.32 -18.70
C GLU A 376 7.17 14.42 -17.63
N ARG A 377 6.93 14.67 -16.34
CA ARG A 377 7.38 13.76 -15.25
C ARG A 377 6.77 12.37 -15.39
N MET A 378 5.48 12.27 -15.80
CA MET A 378 4.83 10.98 -16.06
C MET A 378 5.48 10.25 -17.23
N ARG A 379 5.79 10.97 -18.34
CA ARG A 379 6.49 10.43 -19.51
C ARG A 379 7.86 9.88 -19.12
N ALA A 380 8.66 10.67 -18.41
CA ALA A 380 9.99 10.28 -17.95
C ALA A 380 9.92 9.05 -17.01
N PHE A 381 8.92 9.01 -16.14
CA PHE A 381 8.69 7.88 -15.22
C PHE A 381 8.34 6.57 -15.97
N LEU A 382 7.54 6.64 -17.04
CA LEU A 382 7.12 5.47 -17.83
C LEU A 382 8.21 4.97 -18.80
N GLY A 383 9.16 5.82 -19.16
CA GLY A 383 10.27 5.52 -20.05
C GLY A 383 10.40 6.52 -21.20
N ALA A 384 11.62 6.86 -21.57
CA ALA A 384 11.92 7.78 -22.66
C ALA A 384 11.42 7.23 -24.01
N GLY A 385 10.76 8.06 -24.80
CA GLY A 385 10.26 7.74 -26.14
C GLY A 385 8.74 7.84 -26.31
N LEU A 386 7.98 8.04 -25.21
CA LEU A 386 6.55 8.30 -25.29
C LEU A 386 6.28 9.76 -25.69
N ILE A 387 5.45 9.98 -26.71
CA ILE A 387 4.86 11.28 -27.03
C ILE A 387 3.50 11.32 -26.34
N TRP A 388 3.13 12.43 -25.70
CA TRP A 388 1.83 12.52 -25.04
C TRP A 388 0.81 13.33 -25.87
N ALA A 389 -0.48 12.95 -25.73
CA ALA A 389 -1.61 13.63 -26.30
C ALA A 389 -2.72 13.75 -25.25
N VAL A 390 -3.26 14.94 -25.06
CA VAL A 390 -4.34 15.21 -24.10
C VAL A 390 -5.67 15.24 -24.82
N SER A 391 -6.67 14.52 -24.29
CA SER A 391 -8.06 14.63 -24.67
C SER A 391 -8.83 15.22 -23.47
N ASN A 392 -9.53 16.32 -23.66
CA ASN A 392 -10.41 16.91 -22.64
C ASN A 392 -11.84 16.41 -22.87
N ASN A 393 -12.31 15.45 -22.07
CA ASN A 393 -13.70 15.02 -22.06
C ASN A 393 -14.57 16.00 -21.25
N GLY A 394 -14.76 17.21 -21.79
CA GLY A 394 -15.65 18.23 -21.21
C GLY A 394 -16.63 18.82 -22.24
N ALA A 395 -16.56 18.43 -23.49
CA ALA A 395 -17.53 18.77 -24.54
C ALA A 395 -17.57 17.63 -25.55
N CYS A 396 -18.76 17.17 -25.90
CA CYS A 396 -18.99 16.38 -27.09
C CYS A 396 -18.64 17.25 -28.35
N ASP A 397 -17.37 17.35 -28.64
CA ASP A 397 -16.91 17.66 -30.01
C ASP A 397 -15.42 17.33 -30.12
N GLY A 398 -15.11 16.59 -31.17
CA GLY A 398 -13.84 15.90 -31.36
C GLY A 398 -12.66 16.79 -31.77
N THR A 399 -12.18 17.64 -30.90
CA THR A 399 -10.96 18.40 -31.16
C THR A 399 -9.80 17.80 -30.36
N ARG A 400 -9.03 16.94 -31.00
CA ARG A 400 -7.73 16.46 -30.54
C ARG A 400 -6.72 17.60 -30.55
N VAL A 401 -6.31 18.11 -29.42
CA VAL A 401 -5.15 19.00 -29.34
C VAL A 401 -3.90 18.13 -29.34
N VAL A 402 -3.23 18.02 -30.47
CA VAL A 402 -1.87 17.49 -30.56
C VAL A 402 -0.94 18.68 -30.31
N VAL A 403 -0.22 18.67 -29.21
CA VAL A 403 0.89 19.60 -29.00
C VAL A 403 2.16 18.85 -29.40
N THR A 404 2.81 19.31 -30.43
CA THR A 404 4.12 18.86 -30.93
C THR A 404 5.24 19.32 -30.04
#